data_00159814e0fe99c6f7e1cf63e1211c75
#
_entry.id   00159814e0fe99c6f7e1cf63e1211c75
#
_cell.length_a   1.000
_cell.length_b   1.000
_cell.length_c   1.000
_cell.angle_alpha   90.00
_cell.angle_beta   90.00
_cell.angle_gamma   90.00
#
_symmetry.space_group_name_H-M   'P 1'
#
loop_
_entity.id
_entity.type
_entity.pdbx_description
1 polymer ?
#
loop_
_entity_poly.entity_id
_entity_poly.type
_entity_poly.pdbx_seq_one_letter_code
_entity_poly.pdbx_strand_id
1 'polypeptide(L)'
;MTHVTANSSSSSPETSDAVEREAATTDTPRRAEYPHVEYPPLGPDSLTWQVWGTWTGMIQGLWAGSIQNMHPKLGQAVWDHSDFFGERWQRLMRSLYPIGGVVFDEYWGFETGKEVRDYHREIKGTMPDGSRYHALDPDVFYWAHATFWYGNVRLCERFGPWLTEDQKRQLFEESKNWYAMYGVSMRPVPETYEDFLEYWDHMCRNVLRDHESVRTVLDISTLPPPPYLSFIPTALWRRVIAPVVARNFIWLTTGFYDEPIREMMALPWTDRDEKLFRLLGKTYNLVFHRLLPRLSLIHI
;
A
#
# COMPACT_ATOMS: atom_id res chain seq x y z
N MET A 1 2.81 -51.60 58.12
CA MET A 1 3.77 -52.29 57.22
C MET A 1 3.20 -52.28 55.84
N THR A 2 3.72 -51.48 54.96
CA THR A 2 3.88 -51.72 53.55
C THR A 2 4.52 -50.51 52.91
N HIS A 3 5.69 -50.70 52.36
CA HIS A 3 6.56 -49.71 51.70
C HIS A 3 5.92 -49.21 50.42
N VAL A 4 5.98 -47.90 50.16
CA VAL A 4 5.80 -47.32 48.84
C VAL A 4 7.13 -46.71 48.40
N THR A 5 7.71 -47.32 47.38
CA THR A 5 8.94 -46.85 46.75
C THR A 5 8.64 -45.70 45.80
N ALA A 6 9.38 -44.58 45.95
CA ALA A 6 9.39 -43.47 45.05
C ALA A 6 10.16 -43.81 43.75
N ASN A 7 9.56 -43.56 42.63
CA ASN A 7 10.21 -43.65 41.34
C ASN A 7 10.49 -42.23 40.79
N SER A 8 11.77 -41.89 40.76
CA SER A 8 12.27 -40.64 40.21
C SER A 8 12.44 -40.81 38.70
N SER A 9 11.62 -40.12 37.93
CA SER A 9 11.82 -39.98 36.48
C SER A 9 12.66 -38.73 36.21
N SER A 10 13.89 -38.94 35.77
CA SER A 10 14.78 -37.96 35.21
C SER A 10 14.25 -37.49 33.83
N SER A 11 13.85 -36.23 33.71
CA SER A 11 13.57 -35.59 32.45
C SER A 11 14.89 -35.12 31.81
N SER A 12 15.16 -35.64 30.63
CA SER A 12 16.34 -35.31 29.81
C SER A 12 16.22 -33.90 29.16
N PRO A 13 17.32 -33.16 29.01
CA PRO A 13 17.33 -31.81 28.46
C PRO A 13 17.58 -31.81 26.92
N GLU A 14 16.95 -32.69 26.16
CA GLU A 14 17.21 -32.81 24.71
C GLU A 14 16.26 -32.00 23.81
N THR A 15 15.20 -31.36 24.36
CA THR A 15 14.20 -30.68 23.55
C THR A 15 14.46 -29.18 23.32
N SER A 16 15.35 -28.56 24.10
CA SER A 16 15.67 -27.13 23.95
C SER A 16 16.68 -26.87 22.83
N ASP A 17 17.69 -27.73 22.69
CA ASP A 17 18.75 -27.55 21.69
C ASP A 17 18.30 -27.87 20.25
N ALA A 18 17.25 -28.67 20.08
CA ALA A 18 16.70 -28.97 18.77
C ALA A 18 15.89 -27.81 18.19
N VAL A 19 15.12 -27.10 19.02
CA VAL A 19 14.33 -25.94 18.62
C VAL A 19 15.23 -24.71 18.33
N GLU A 20 16.31 -24.53 19.10
CA GLU A 20 17.29 -23.47 18.83
C GLU A 20 18.16 -23.75 17.59
N ARG A 21 18.44 -25.01 17.27
CA ARG A 21 19.15 -25.37 16.04
C ARG A 21 18.28 -25.23 14.78
N GLU A 22 16.97 -25.45 14.88
CA GLU A 22 16.05 -25.28 13.74
C GLU A 22 15.80 -23.80 13.42
N ALA A 23 15.80 -22.92 14.42
CA ALA A 23 15.69 -21.47 14.25
C ALA A 23 16.97 -20.83 13.67
N ALA A 24 18.14 -21.42 13.91
CA ALA A 24 19.42 -20.85 13.45
C ALA A 24 19.79 -21.25 12.01
N THR A 25 19.04 -22.14 11.35
CA THR A 25 19.37 -22.63 10.01
C THR A 25 18.56 -22.02 8.88
N THR A 26 17.63 -21.09 9.17
CA THR A 26 16.71 -20.55 8.15
C THR A 26 17.15 -19.24 7.50
N ASP A 27 18.21 -18.60 7.96
CA ASP A 27 18.52 -17.22 7.56
C ASP A 27 19.66 -17.06 6.52
N THR A 28 20.44 -18.09 6.25
CA THR A 28 21.62 -17.98 5.37
C THR A 28 21.45 -18.53 3.94
N PRO A 29 20.48 -19.41 3.61
CA PRO A 29 20.44 -20.05 2.28
C PRO A 29 19.87 -19.18 1.15
N ARG A 30 18.99 -18.21 1.43
CA ARG A 30 18.24 -17.56 0.36
C ARG A 30 19.00 -16.50 -0.43
N ARG A 31 19.95 -15.81 0.16
CA ARG A 31 20.85 -14.93 -0.61
C ARG A 31 21.70 -15.72 -1.63
N ALA A 32 22.00 -16.96 -1.32
CA ALA A 32 22.70 -17.87 -2.23
C ALA A 32 21.78 -18.42 -3.35
N GLU A 33 20.45 -18.45 -3.14
CA GLU A 33 19.46 -18.93 -4.10
C GLU A 33 19.16 -17.90 -5.21
N TYR A 34 19.37 -16.58 -4.91
CA TYR A 34 19.16 -15.49 -5.86
C TYR A 34 20.43 -14.64 -6.09
N PRO A 35 21.62 -15.22 -6.35
CA PRO A 35 22.89 -14.47 -6.39
C PRO A 35 23.03 -13.55 -7.62
N HIS A 36 22.16 -13.68 -8.64
CA HIS A 36 22.30 -13.02 -9.95
C HIS A 36 20.97 -12.46 -10.47
N VAL A 37 20.10 -11.93 -9.58
CA VAL A 37 18.87 -11.28 -10.04
C VAL A 37 19.18 -9.91 -10.65
N GLU A 38 18.62 -9.64 -11.82
CA GLU A 38 18.71 -8.35 -12.50
C GLU A 38 18.13 -7.23 -11.63
N TYR A 39 17.07 -7.54 -10.88
CA TYR A 39 16.37 -6.64 -9.99
C TYR A 39 16.50 -7.13 -8.54
N PRO A 40 17.50 -6.64 -7.79
CA PRO A 40 17.72 -7.09 -6.41
C PRO A 40 16.57 -6.62 -5.49
N PRO A 41 16.30 -7.33 -4.40
CA PRO A 41 15.32 -6.91 -3.41
C PRO A 41 15.73 -5.60 -2.75
N LEU A 42 14.73 -4.89 -2.25
CA LEU A 42 14.95 -3.68 -1.46
C LEU A 42 15.52 -4.07 -0.08
N GLY A 43 16.39 -3.22 0.45
CA GLY A 43 16.97 -3.38 1.77
C GLY A 43 16.81 -2.13 2.62
N PRO A 44 17.25 -2.16 3.89
CA PRO A 44 17.13 -1.04 4.83
C PRO A 44 17.78 0.27 4.34
N ASP A 45 18.78 0.16 3.48
CA ASP A 45 19.48 1.31 2.90
C ASP A 45 18.76 1.94 1.71
N SER A 46 17.68 1.29 1.20
CA SER A 46 16.88 1.84 0.11
C SER A 46 16.04 3.01 0.57
N LEU A 47 15.84 3.96 -0.33
CA LEU A 47 14.98 5.10 -0.07
C LEU A 47 13.50 4.67 0.07
N THR A 48 13.08 3.69 -0.71
CA THR A 48 11.74 3.09 -0.62
C THR A 48 11.47 2.55 0.78
N TRP A 49 12.41 1.82 1.38
CA TRP A 49 12.29 1.29 2.74
C TRP A 49 12.05 2.41 3.76
N GLN A 50 12.83 3.50 3.64
CA GLN A 50 12.74 4.64 4.55
C GLN A 50 11.42 5.42 4.41
N VAL A 51 10.91 5.56 3.18
CA VAL A 51 9.69 6.34 2.90
C VAL A 51 8.43 5.51 3.13
N TRP A 52 8.40 4.28 2.65
CA TRP A 52 7.24 3.38 2.77
C TRP A 52 6.97 2.98 4.22
N GLY A 53 8.00 2.74 5.02
CA GLY A 53 7.92 2.31 6.41
C GLY A 53 7.41 3.36 7.40
N THR A 54 6.89 4.48 6.93
CA THR A 54 6.40 5.54 7.82
C THR A 54 4.88 5.44 7.99
N TRP A 55 4.39 5.57 9.23
CA TRP A 55 2.95 5.62 9.52
C TRP A 55 2.25 6.78 8.80
N THR A 56 3.01 7.81 8.40
CA THR A 56 2.53 8.96 7.65
C THR A 56 2.00 8.58 6.28
N GLY A 57 2.44 7.47 5.70
CA GLY A 57 1.93 6.91 4.46
C GLY A 57 0.42 6.64 4.48
N MET A 58 -0.17 6.44 5.66
CA MET A 58 -1.62 6.25 5.81
C MET A 58 -2.44 7.47 5.35
N ILE A 59 -1.84 8.67 5.33
CA ILE A 59 -2.51 9.91 4.89
C ILE A 59 -2.97 9.81 3.43
N GLN A 60 -2.19 9.15 2.58
CA GLN A 60 -2.51 8.97 1.17
C GLN A 60 -3.34 7.72 0.86
N GLY A 61 -3.66 6.89 1.87
CA GLY A 61 -4.30 5.58 1.64
C GLY A 61 -5.62 5.67 0.86
N LEU A 62 -6.45 6.67 1.16
CA LEU A 62 -7.70 6.88 0.44
C LEU A 62 -7.46 7.35 -1.01
N TRP A 63 -6.44 8.18 -1.24
CA TRP A 63 -6.01 8.57 -2.58
C TRP A 63 -5.54 7.35 -3.38
N ALA A 64 -4.62 6.55 -2.83
CA ALA A 64 -4.12 5.37 -3.52
C ALA A 64 -5.24 4.39 -3.86
N GLY A 65 -6.10 4.06 -2.90
CA GLY A 65 -7.22 3.15 -3.11
C GLY A 65 -8.21 3.66 -4.16
N SER A 66 -8.52 4.96 -4.16
CA SER A 66 -9.45 5.53 -5.12
C SER A 66 -8.86 5.65 -6.53
N ILE A 67 -7.63 6.16 -6.68
CA ILE A 67 -7.02 6.35 -8.00
C ILE A 67 -6.71 5.00 -8.70
N GLN A 68 -6.42 3.94 -7.94
CA GLN A 68 -6.33 2.59 -8.49
C GLN A 68 -7.62 2.17 -9.16
N ASN A 69 -8.73 2.37 -8.47
CA ASN A 69 -10.06 1.98 -8.94
C ASN A 69 -10.58 2.83 -10.11
N MET A 70 -9.95 3.97 -10.41
CA MET A 70 -10.27 4.77 -11.61
C MET A 70 -9.80 4.09 -12.89
N HIS A 71 -8.88 3.13 -12.84
CA HIS A 71 -8.54 2.32 -14.02
C HIS A 71 -9.72 1.40 -14.35
N PRO A 72 -10.30 1.46 -15.59
CA PRO A 72 -11.56 0.79 -15.90
C PRO A 72 -11.58 -0.70 -15.56
N LYS A 73 -10.56 -1.44 -16.02
CA LYS A 73 -10.47 -2.89 -15.77
C LYS A 73 -10.24 -3.21 -14.30
N LEU A 74 -9.44 -2.41 -13.58
CA LEU A 74 -9.19 -2.62 -12.16
C LEU A 74 -10.43 -2.28 -11.34
N GLY A 75 -11.07 -1.15 -11.62
CA GLY A 75 -12.31 -0.76 -10.96
C GLY A 75 -13.42 -1.81 -11.13
N GLN A 76 -13.57 -2.36 -12.34
CA GLN A 76 -14.52 -3.44 -12.63
C GLN A 76 -14.13 -4.72 -11.86
N ALA A 77 -12.85 -5.10 -11.86
CA ALA A 77 -12.38 -6.27 -11.13
C ALA A 77 -12.68 -6.17 -9.62
N VAL A 78 -12.45 -4.99 -9.04
CA VAL A 78 -12.80 -4.73 -7.64
C VAL A 78 -14.31 -4.79 -7.41
N TRP A 79 -15.10 -4.26 -8.31
CA TRP A 79 -16.56 -4.30 -8.24
C TRP A 79 -17.11 -5.72 -8.26
N ASP A 80 -16.60 -6.56 -9.18
CA ASP A 80 -17.11 -7.92 -9.40
C ASP A 80 -16.65 -8.92 -8.35
N HIS A 81 -15.41 -8.77 -7.84
CA HIS A 81 -14.76 -9.80 -7.02
C HIS A 81 -14.55 -9.39 -5.56
N SER A 82 -14.89 -8.15 -5.20
CA SER A 82 -14.62 -7.67 -3.87
C SER A 82 -15.87 -7.59 -3.01
N ASP A 83 -15.88 -8.33 -1.91
CA ASP A 83 -16.79 -8.09 -0.80
C ASP A 83 -16.40 -6.81 -0.03
N PHE A 84 -16.33 -5.71 -0.81
CA PHE A 84 -15.87 -4.42 -0.29
C PHE A 84 -16.80 -3.88 0.80
N PHE A 85 -18.07 -4.28 0.78
CA PHE A 85 -19.11 -3.70 1.65
C PHE A 85 -19.13 -4.32 3.05
N GLY A 86 -18.72 -5.57 3.21
CA GLY A 86 -18.84 -6.30 4.47
C GLY A 86 -17.70 -6.04 5.47
N GLU A 87 -16.45 -5.99 5.01
CA GLU A 87 -15.26 -6.05 5.88
C GLU A 87 -14.16 -5.04 5.51
N ARG A 88 -14.51 -3.77 5.27
CA ARG A 88 -13.59 -2.76 4.74
C ARG A 88 -12.28 -2.61 5.52
N TRP A 89 -12.30 -2.58 6.85
CA TRP A 89 -11.11 -2.46 7.68
C TRP A 89 -10.21 -3.68 7.59
N GLN A 90 -10.79 -4.87 7.68
CA GLN A 90 -10.04 -6.13 7.60
C GLN A 90 -9.43 -6.31 6.22
N ARG A 91 -10.14 -5.91 5.17
CA ARG A 91 -9.64 -5.95 3.80
C ARG A 91 -8.47 -4.99 3.60
N LEU A 92 -8.57 -3.76 4.11
CA LEU A 92 -7.47 -2.81 4.05
C LEU A 92 -6.20 -3.41 4.70
N MET A 93 -6.34 -3.97 5.89
CA MET A 93 -5.20 -4.58 6.60
C MET A 93 -4.66 -5.80 5.86
N ARG A 94 -5.54 -6.66 5.33
CA ARG A 94 -5.13 -7.83 4.51
C ARG A 94 -4.40 -7.44 3.23
N SER A 95 -4.68 -6.28 2.67
CA SER A 95 -3.98 -5.78 1.47
C SER A 95 -2.64 -5.14 1.82
N LEU A 96 -2.58 -4.34 2.87
CA LEU A 96 -1.36 -3.60 3.24
C LEU A 96 -0.25 -4.54 3.72
N TYR A 97 -0.58 -5.61 4.43
CA TYR A 97 0.41 -6.51 5.01
C TYR A 97 1.27 -7.22 3.96
N PRO A 98 0.69 -7.92 2.93
CA PRO A 98 1.49 -8.56 1.90
C PRO A 98 2.27 -7.55 1.03
N ILE A 99 1.69 -6.37 0.74
CA ILE A 99 2.37 -5.33 -0.03
C ILE A 99 3.59 -4.82 0.75
N GLY A 100 3.44 -4.61 2.07
CA GLY A 100 4.56 -4.27 2.94
C GLY A 100 5.63 -5.37 2.98
N GLY A 101 5.23 -6.64 3.03
CA GLY A 101 6.15 -7.77 3.01
C GLY A 101 7.03 -7.80 1.77
N VAL A 102 6.49 -7.50 0.57
CA VAL A 102 7.33 -7.40 -0.64
C VAL A 102 8.43 -6.36 -0.49
N VAL A 103 8.17 -5.26 0.22
CA VAL A 103 9.17 -4.21 0.44
C VAL A 103 10.18 -4.59 1.53
N PHE A 104 9.69 -5.19 2.65
CA PHE A 104 10.49 -5.32 3.88
C PHE A 104 11.09 -6.71 4.13
N ASP A 105 10.69 -7.71 3.37
CA ASP A 105 11.15 -9.08 3.58
C ASP A 105 12.47 -9.40 2.85
N GLU A 106 13.15 -8.40 2.29
CA GLU A 106 14.39 -8.61 1.52
C GLU A 106 14.24 -9.73 0.48
N TYR A 107 15.08 -10.77 0.53
CA TYR A 107 15.00 -11.91 -0.40
C TYR A 107 13.72 -12.73 -0.26
N TRP A 108 13.06 -12.74 0.91
CA TRP A 108 11.75 -13.34 1.09
C TRP A 108 10.64 -12.58 0.34
N GLY A 109 10.87 -11.31 0.03
CA GLY A 109 9.97 -10.51 -0.78
C GLY A 109 9.65 -11.12 -2.14
N PHE A 110 10.53 -11.97 -2.73
CA PHE A 110 10.22 -12.72 -3.94
C PHE A 110 9.10 -13.73 -3.73
N GLU A 111 9.08 -14.42 -2.58
CA GLU A 111 7.99 -15.34 -2.25
C GLU A 111 6.70 -14.59 -1.95
N THR A 112 6.79 -13.55 -1.11
CA THR A 112 5.65 -12.66 -0.80
C THR A 112 5.09 -12.03 -2.08
N GLY A 113 5.95 -11.59 -3.01
CA GLY A 113 5.54 -11.03 -4.29
C GLY A 113 4.79 -12.04 -5.16
N LYS A 114 5.28 -13.28 -5.23
CA LYS A 114 4.59 -14.38 -5.93
C LYS A 114 3.24 -14.69 -5.30
N GLU A 115 3.14 -14.71 -3.98
CA GLU A 115 1.85 -14.90 -3.29
C GLU A 115 0.88 -13.78 -3.64
N VAL A 116 1.31 -12.51 -3.59
CA VAL A 116 0.48 -11.37 -4.01
C VAL A 116 -0.01 -11.53 -5.43
N ARG A 117 0.87 -11.89 -6.37
CA ARG A 117 0.48 -12.19 -7.75
C ARG A 117 -0.56 -13.32 -7.80
N ASP A 118 -0.32 -14.40 -7.07
CA ASP A 118 -1.14 -15.60 -7.15
C ASP A 118 -2.55 -15.39 -6.60
N TYR A 119 -2.76 -14.50 -5.64
CA TYR A 119 -4.09 -14.05 -5.21
C TYR A 119 -4.91 -13.42 -6.33
N HIS A 120 -4.27 -12.91 -7.39
CA HIS A 120 -4.93 -12.24 -8.51
C HIS A 120 -5.21 -13.17 -9.70
N ARG A 121 -4.79 -14.45 -9.69
CA ARG A 121 -4.94 -15.38 -10.81
C ARG A 121 -6.39 -15.63 -11.24
N GLU A 122 -7.29 -15.71 -10.28
CA GLU A 122 -8.70 -16.02 -10.56
C GLU A 122 -9.56 -14.76 -10.73
N ILE A 123 -8.97 -13.57 -10.57
CA ILE A 123 -9.67 -12.30 -10.75
C ILE A 123 -9.71 -11.94 -12.24
N LYS A 124 -10.80 -12.33 -12.91
CA LYS A 124 -11.04 -12.14 -14.34
C LYS A 124 -12.54 -12.05 -14.62
N GLY A 125 -12.90 -11.37 -15.69
CA GLY A 125 -14.30 -11.20 -16.05
C GLY A 125 -14.49 -10.49 -17.37
N THR A 126 -15.68 -9.92 -17.56
CA THR A 126 -16.08 -9.23 -18.78
C THR A 126 -16.52 -7.80 -18.43
N MET A 127 -16.00 -6.83 -19.16
CA MET A 127 -16.40 -5.43 -19.07
C MET A 127 -17.82 -5.24 -19.64
N PRO A 128 -18.53 -4.15 -19.30
CA PRO A 128 -19.85 -3.85 -19.86
C PRO A 128 -19.88 -3.75 -21.40
N ASP A 129 -18.76 -3.42 -22.03
CA ASP A 129 -18.61 -3.36 -23.49
C ASP A 129 -18.33 -4.73 -24.17
N GLY A 130 -18.29 -5.81 -23.37
CA GLY A 130 -18.00 -7.16 -23.83
C GLY A 130 -16.52 -7.52 -23.90
N SER A 131 -15.60 -6.59 -23.69
CA SER A 131 -14.15 -6.87 -23.61
C SER A 131 -13.83 -7.65 -22.32
N ARG A 132 -12.70 -8.37 -22.31
CA ARG A 132 -12.28 -9.16 -21.16
C ARG A 132 -11.28 -8.39 -20.31
N TYR A 133 -11.34 -8.59 -18.98
CA TYR A 133 -10.31 -8.14 -18.08
C TYR A 133 -9.70 -9.32 -17.31
N HIS A 134 -8.46 -9.14 -16.90
CA HIS A 134 -7.74 -10.03 -15.99
C HIS A 134 -6.86 -9.19 -15.08
N ALA A 135 -6.86 -9.46 -13.77
CA ALA A 135 -6.09 -8.67 -12.81
C ALA A 135 -4.56 -8.80 -13.02
N LEU A 136 -4.10 -9.89 -13.64
CA LEU A 136 -2.69 -10.08 -14.03
C LEU A 136 -2.37 -9.56 -15.44
N ASP A 137 -3.29 -8.83 -16.12
CA ASP A 137 -2.90 -8.04 -17.27
C ASP A 137 -1.76 -7.09 -16.85
N PRO A 138 -0.57 -7.16 -17.48
CA PRO A 138 0.58 -6.39 -17.04
C PRO A 138 0.32 -4.89 -16.91
N ASP A 139 -0.48 -4.31 -17.82
CA ASP A 139 -0.80 -2.88 -17.79
C ASP A 139 -1.68 -2.52 -16.58
N VAL A 140 -2.64 -3.39 -16.23
CA VAL A 140 -3.50 -3.23 -15.04
C VAL A 140 -2.70 -3.40 -13.76
N PHE A 141 -1.84 -4.43 -13.71
CA PHE A 141 -1.04 -4.75 -12.53
C PHE A 141 0.02 -3.68 -12.28
N TYR A 142 0.66 -3.17 -13.34
CA TYR A 142 1.62 -2.08 -13.22
C TYR A 142 0.96 -0.77 -12.75
N TRP A 143 -0.24 -0.46 -13.24
CA TRP A 143 -0.99 0.70 -12.74
C TRP A 143 -1.20 0.64 -11.22
N ALA A 144 -1.65 -0.51 -10.71
CA ALA A 144 -1.82 -0.70 -9.27
C ALA A 144 -0.51 -0.47 -8.51
N HIS A 145 0.60 -1.05 -8.99
CA HIS A 145 1.92 -0.85 -8.42
C HIS A 145 2.39 0.61 -8.49
N ALA A 146 2.20 1.27 -9.62
CA ALA A 146 2.59 2.66 -9.82
C ALA A 146 1.97 3.59 -8.76
N THR A 147 0.72 3.36 -8.38
CA THR A 147 0.06 4.19 -7.35
C THR A 147 0.66 4.00 -5.96
N PHE A 148 1.26 2.84 -5.65
CA PHE A 148 1.89 2.62 -4.36
C PHE A 148 3.19 3.42 -4.22
N TRP A 149 4.13 3.26 -5.14
CA TRP A 149 5.41 3.93 -5.01
C TRP A 149 5.32 5.44 -5.31
N TYR A 150 4.57 5.83 -6.36
CA TYR A 150 4.42 7.24 -6.71
C TYR A 150 3.58 8.01 -5.70
N GLY A 151 2.66 7.33 -5.02
CA GLY A 151 1.96 7.90 -3.88
C GLY A 151 2.90 8.39 -2.79
N ASN A 152 4.02 7.71 -2.55
CA ASN A 152 5.03 8.18 -1.59
C ASN A 152 5.77 9.41 -2.11
N VAL A 153 6.07 9.48 -3.40
CA VAL A 153 6.63 10.70 -4.02
C VAL A 153 5.67 11.86 -3.82
N ARG A 154 4.38 11.66 -4.13
CA ARG A 154 3.32 12.69 -3.94
C ARG A 154 3.18 13.11 -2.48
N LEU A 155 3.23 12.16 -1.55
CA LEU A 155 3.19 12.45 -0.11
C LEU A 155 4.38 13.33 0.28
N CYS A 156 5.59 12.95 -0.12
CA CYS A 156 6.80 13.72 0.17
C CYS A 156 6.77 15.12 -0.43
N GLU A 157 6.28 15.27 -1.66
CA GLU A 157 6.12 16.59 -2.29
C GLU A 157 5.16 17.53 -1.56
N ARG A 158 4.13 16.97 -0.92
CA ARG A 158 3.07 17.75 -0.26
C ARG A 158 3.32 17.94 1.23
N PHE A 159 3.83 16.91 1.91
CA PHE A 159 3.94 16.84 3.36
C PHE A 159 5.37 16.63 3.86
N GLY A 160 6.34 16.38 2.96
CA GLY A 160 7.73 16.12 3.30
C GLY A 160 7.98 14.70 3.86
N PRO A 161 9.24 14.35 4.11
CA PRO A 161 10.43 15.15 3.77
C PRO A 161 10.49 15.40 2.26
N TRP A 162 10.85 16.63 1.87
CA TRP A 162 10.95 16.96 0.44
C TRP A 162 12.10 16.23 -0.21
N LEU A 163 11.79 15.55 -1.29
CA LEU A 163 12.76 14.78 -2.09
C LEU A 163 13.41 15.69 -3.12
N THR A 164 14.69 15.46 -3.38
CA THR A 164 15.37 16.00 -4.56
C THR A 164 14.92 15.26 -5.82
N GLU A 165 15.17 15.81 -7.00
CA GLU A 165 14.86 15.13 -8.25
C GLU A 165 15.62 13.80 -8.39
N ASP A 166 16.88 13.75 -7.93
CA ASP A 166 17.67 12.51 -7.92
C ASP A 166 17.08 11.46 -6.99
N GLN A 167 16.53 11.85 -5.84
CA GLN A 167 15.84 10.94 -4.94
C GLN A 167 14.53 10.41 -5.54
N LYS A 168 13.81 11.21 -6.32
CA LYS A 168 12.62 10.74 -7.04
C LYS A 168 12.99 9.72 -8.11
N ARG A 169 14.06 9.97 -8.88
CA ARG A 169 14.61 8.99 -9.84
C ARG A 169 15.06 7.72 -9.14
N GLN A 170 15.72 7.82 -7.99
CA GLN A 170 16.09 6.67 -7.17
C GLN A 170 14.85 5.86 -6.75
N LEU A 171 13.80 6.49 -6.24
CA LEU A 171 12.56 5.81 -5.90
C LEU A 171 11.92 5.10 -7.10
N PHE A 172 12.00 5.71 -8.28
CA PHE A 172 11.54 5.07 -9.51
C PHE A 172 12.35 3.82 -9.83
N GLU A 173 13.69 3.87 -9.80
CA GLU A 173 14.54 2.70 -10.03
C GLU A 173 14.30 1.60 -8.99
N GLU A 174 14.20 1.96 -7.72
CA GLU A 174 13.85 1.02 -6.66
C GLU A 174 12.46 0.41 -6.86
N SER A 175 11.52 1.15 -7.45
CA SER A 175 10.18 0.64 -7.76
C SER A 175 10.20 -0.47 -8.82
N LYS A 176 11.16 -0.45 -9.75
CA LYS A 176 11.35 -1.54 -10.72
C LYS A 176 11.77 -2.82 -10.02
N ASN A 177 12.69 -2.72 -9.04
CA ASN A 177 13.10 -3.86 -8.23
C ASN A 177 11.89 -4.45 -7.48
N TRP A 178 11.11 -3.59 -6.84
CA TRP A 178 9.89 -4.00 -6.16
C TRP A 178 8.89 -4.68 -7.11
N TYR A 179 8.63 -4.08 -8.28
CA TYR A 179 7.69 -4.64 -9.26
C TYR A 179 8.14 -6.01 -9.80
N ALA A 180 9.44 -6.17 -10.06
CA ALA A 180 10.02 -7.41 -10.54
C ALA A 180 9.80 -8.59 -9.59
N MET A 181 9.73 -8.33 -8.27
CA MET A 181 9.51 -9.38 -7.27
C MET A 181 8.15 -10.07 -7.39
N TYR A 182 7.15 -9.42 -8.00
CA TYR A 182 5.87 -10.07 -8.30
C TYR A 182 5.97 -11.14 -9.40
N GLY A 183 7.03 -11.13 -10.22
CA GLY A 183 7.18 -12.05 -11.34
C GLY A 183 6.12 -11.86 -12.42
N VAL A 184 5.62 -10.64 -12.59
CA VAL A 184 4.74 -10.21 -13.69
C VAL A 184 5.62 -9.59 -14.78
N SER A 185 5.11 -9.53 -16.01
CA SER A 185 5.87 -8.96 -17.15
C SER A 185 6.27 -7.51 -16.90
N MET A 186 7.55 -7.20 -17.13
CA MET A 186 8.11 -5.84 -17.06
C MET A 186 7.74 -4.95 -18.24
N ARG A 187 7.03 -5.48 -19.24
CA ARG A 187 6.67 -4.77 -20.49
C ARG A 187 6.07 -3.36 -20.29
N PRO A 188 5.16 -3.13 -19.34
CA PRO A 188 4.53 -1.82 -19.15
C PRO A 188 5.38 -0.83 -18.36
N VAL A 189 6.51 -1.26 -17.80
CA VAL A 189 7.34 -0.43 -16.94
C VAL A 189 8.11 0.57 -17.80
N PRO A 190 7.97 1.89 -17.59
CA PRO A 190 8.75 2.90 -18.31
C PRO A 190 10.26 2.73 -18.10
N GLU A 191 11.04 3.19 -19.06
CA GLU A 191 12.51 3.08 -18.99
C GLU A 191 13.10 4.07 -17.99
N THR A 192 12.63 5.32 -18.01
CA THR A 192 13.13 6.41 -17.17
C THR A 192 12.02 7.00 -16.29
N TYR A 193 12.41 7.77 -15.28
CA TYR A 193 11.47 8.52 -14.45
C TYR A 193 10.68 9.55 -15.26
N GLU A 194 11.32 10.16 -16.26
CA GLU A 194 10.70 11.12 -17.17
C GLU A 194 9.61 10.43 -18.01
N ASP A 195 9.89 9.25 -18.59
CA ASP A 195 8.89 8.44 -19.30
C ASP A 195 7.74 8.02 -18.38
N PHE A 196 8.05 7.76 -17.10
CA PHE A 196 7.01 7.48 -16.11
C PHE A 196 6.10 8.68 -15.86
N LEU A 197 6.62 9.90 -15.84
CA LEU A 197 5.79 11.10 -15.67
C LEU A 197 4.87 11.30 -16.89
N GLU A 198 5.32 11.02 -18.10
CA GLU A 198 4.49 11.02 -19.31
C GLU A 198 3.42 9.93 -19.25
N TYR A 199 3.79 8.71 -18.86
CA TYR A 199 2.85 7.62 -18.61
C TYR A 199 1.77 8.03 -17.59
N TRP A 200 2.16 8.63 -16.48
CA TRP A 200 1.24 9.07 -15.42
C TRP A 200 0.25 10.12 -15.94
N ASP A 201 0.73 11.15 -16.65
CA ASP A 201 -0.14 12.18 -17.24
C ASP A 201 -1.10 11.57 -18.27
N HIS A 202 -0.60 10.68 -19.14
CA HIS A 202 -1.45 9.94 -20.07
C HIS A 202 -2.54 9.14 -19.36
N MET A 203 -2.21 8.43 -18.29
CA MET A 203 -3.20 7.68 -17.51
C MET A 203 -4.27 8.61 -16.94
N CYS A 204 -3.86 9.69 -16.29
CA CYS A 204 -4.78 10.65 -15.69
C CYS A 204 -5.74 11.31 -16.70
N ARG A 205 -5.26 11.62 -17.90
CA ARG A 205 -6.06 12.32 -18.92
C ARG A 205 -6.88 11.40 -19.81
N ASN A 206 -6.34 10.24 -20.16
CA ASN A 206 -6.88 9.46 -21.27
C ASN A 206 -7.44 8.09 -20.84
N VAL A 207 -6.98 7.51 -19.74
CA VAL A 207 -7.34 6.15 -19.36
C VAL A 207 -8.28 6.10 -18.16
N LEU A 208 -8.00 6.86 -17.11
CA LEU A 208 -8.78 6.81 -15.87
C LEU A 208 -10.22 7.31 -16.07
N ARG A 209 -11.16 6.72 -15.33
CA ARG A 209 -12.60 7.06 -15.41
C ARG A 209 -13.20 7.07 -14.00
N ASP A 210 -14.28 7.81 -13.84
CA ASP A 210 -15.14 7.74 -12.67
C ASP A 210 -15.92 6.42 -12.71
N HIS A 211 -15.58 5.52 -11.80
CA HIS A 211 -16.20 4.20 -11.69
C HIS A 211 -16.93 4.07 -10.34
N GLU A 212 -17.99 3.27 -10.27
CA GLU A 212 -18.77 3.09 -9.03
C GLU A 212 -17.92 2.61 -7.86
N SER A 213 -16.92 1.76 -8.12
CA SER A 213 -15.96 1.33 -7.09
C SER A 213 -15.18 2.49 -6.48
N VAL A 214 -14.86 3.54 -7.26
CA VAL A 214 -14.19 4.75 -6.74
C VAL A 214 -15.08 5.48 -5.75
N ARG A 215 -16.35 5.67 -6.11
CA ARG A 215 -17.35 6.32 -5.24
C ARG A 215 -17.51 5.56 -3.93
N THR A 216 -17.52 4.23 -4.01
CA THR A 216 -17.58 3.36 -2.85
C THR A 216 -16.34 3.47 -1.96
N VAL A 217 -15.15 3.54 -2.55
CA VAL A 217 -13.89 3.75 -1.78
C VAL A 217 -13.91 5.09 -1.06
N LEU A 218 -14.39 6.13 -1.73
CA LEU A 218 -14.46 7.48 -1.16
C LEU A 218 -15.58 7.65 -0.12
N ASP A 219 -16.61 6.80 -0.12
CA ASP A 219 -17.68 6.87 0.88
C ASP A 219 -17.28 6.25 2.22
N ILE A 220 -16.37 6.92 2.91
CA ILE A 220 -15.95 6.53 4.26
C ILE A 220 -16.94 6.97 5.36
N SER A 221 -17.95 7.75 5.02
CA SER A 221 -18.97 8.18 5.97
C SER A 221 -19.85 7.03 6.47
N THR A 222 -19.95 5.96 5.69
CA THR A 222 -20.69 4.75 6.01
C THR A 222 -19.88 3.73 6.83
N LEU A 223 -18.57 3.95 7.01
CA LEU A 223 -17.74 3.04 7.80
C LEU A 223 -18.16 3.02 9.27
N PRO A 224 -18.14 1.83 9.90
CA PRO A 224 -18.26 1.74 11.35
C PRO A 224 -17.05 2.39 12.03
N PRO A 225 -17.14 2.74 13.32
CA PRO A 225 -15.96 3.21 14.05
C PRO A 225 -14.84 2.16 13.96
N PRO A 226 -13.57 2.61 13.84
CA PRO A 226 -12.43 1.70 13.91
C PRO A 226 -12.47 0.87 15.19
N PRO A 227 -11.90 -0.35 15.21
CA PRO A 227 -11.96 -1.23 16.37
C PRO A 227 -11.50 -0.57 17.69
N TYR A 228 -10.47 0.29 17.63
CA TYR A 228 -9.94 1.03 18.79
C TYR A 228 -10.84 2.20 19.24
N LEU A 229 -11.86 2.57 18.46
CA LEU A 229 -12.88 3.56 18.79
C LEU A 229 -14.28 2.94 19.02
N SER A 230 -14.35 1.63 19.19
CA SER A 230 -15.60 0.90 19.37
C SER A 230 -16.41 1.33 20.62
N PHE A 231 -15.77 2.02 21.56
CA PHE A 231 -16.43 2.62 22.73
C PHE A 231 -17.33 3.83 22.38
N ILE A 232 -17.20 4.39 21.16
CA ILE A 232 -18.04 5.50 20.71
C ILE A 232 -19.42 4.97 20.33
N PRO A 233 -20.53 5.53 20.89
CA PRO A 233 -21.87 5.13 20.50
C PRO A 233 -22.10 5.26 18.99
N THR A 234 -22.62 4.22 18.35
CA THR A 234 -22.84 4.16 16.90
C THR A 234 -23.67 5.33 16.37
N ALA A 235 -24.66 5.81 17.14
CA ALA A 235 -25.48 6.96 16.75
C ALA A 235 -24.66 8.25 16.68
N LEU A 236 -23.77 8.49 17.65
CA LEU A 236 -22.86 9.64 17.67
C LEU A 236 -21.85 9.53 16.52
N TRP A 237 -21.29 8.34 16.33
CA TRP A 237 -20.36 8.10 15.21
C TRP A 237 -21.01 8.46 13.86
N ARG A 238 -22.13 7.83 13.54
CA ARG A 238 -22.79 8.00 12.22
C ARG A 238 -23.32 9.41 11.98
N ARG A 239 -23.87 10.08 13.01
CA ARG A 239 -24.51 11.38 12.81
C ARG A 239 -23.57 12.57 12.89
N VAL A 240 -22.45 12.44 13.59
CA VAL A 240 -21.57 13.57 13.87
C VAL A 240 -20.14 13.28 13.41
N ILE A 241 -19.51 12.21 13.90
CA ILE A 241 -18.08 12.01 13.73
C ILE A 241 -17.75 11.57 12.30
N ALA A 242 -18.43 10.53 11.78
CA ALA A 242 -18.13 9.99 10.47
C ALA A 242 -18.33 11.02 9.33
N PRO A 243 -19.38 11.84 9.27
CA PRO A 243 -19.47 12.89 8.26
C PRO A 243 -18.35 13.93 8.31
N VAL A 244 -17.94 14.35 9.51
CA VAL A 244 -16.83 15.30 9.67
C VAL A 244 -15.50 14.67 9.23
N VAL A 245 -15.25 13.45 9.67
CA VAL A 245 -14.04 12.71 9.27
C VAL A 245 -14.03 12.51 7.76
N ALA A 246 -15.13 12.03 7.17
CA ALA A 246 -15.25 11.81 5.73
C ALA A 246 -14.97 13.10 4.93
N ARG A 247 -15.59 14.20 5.30
CA ARG A 247 -15.39 15.49 4.63
C ARG A 247 -13.92 15.91 4.63
N ASN A 248 -13.23 15.78 5.77
CA ASN A 248 -11.83 16.17 5.88
C ASN A 248 -10.91 15.23 5.10
N PHE A 249 -11.16 13.91 5.13
CA PHE A 249 -10.40 12.95 4.35
C PHE A 249 -10.61 13.11 2.84
N ILE A 250 -11.84 13.38 2.39
CA ILE A 250 -12.12 13.65 0.96
C ILE A 250 -11.41 14.95 0.53
N TRP A 251 -11.47 16.00 1.33
CA TRP A 251 -10.74 17.24 1.05
C TRP A 251 -9.22 16.98 0.95
N LEU A 252 -8.67 16.23 1.90
CA LEU A 252 -7.26 15.84 1.91
C LEU A 252 -6.89 15.03 0.65
N THR A 253 -7.71 14.03 0.31
CA THR A 253 -7.54 13.20 -0.88
C THR A 253 -7.62 14.03 -2.17
N THR A 254 -8.54 14.98 -2.24
CA THR A 254 -8.67 15.91 -3.38
C THR A 254 -7.40 16.73 -3.61
N GLY A 255 -6.70 17.13 -2.54
CA GLY A 255 -5.43 17.83 -2.62
C GLY A 255 -4.27 17.00 -3.20
N PHE A 256 -4.38 15.67 -3.13
CA PHE A 256 -3.41 14.76 -3.77
C PHE A 256 -3.71 14.48 -5.25
N TYR A 257 -4.95 14.65 -5.71
CA TYR A 257 -5.28 14.42 -7.11
C TYR A 257 -4.68 15.47 -8.03
N ASP A 258 -4.31 15.03 -9.23
CA ASP A 258 -3.97 15.91 -10.34
C ASP A 258 -5.23 16.60 -10.89
N GLU A 259 -5.04 17.75 -11.54
CA GLU A 259 -6.15 18.55 -12.04
C GLU A 259 -7.12 17.76 -12.92
N PRO A 260 -6.67 16.95 -13.92
CA PRO A 260 -7.59 16.18 -14.75
C PRO A 260 -8.48 15.22 -13.94
N ILE A 261 -7.95 14.67 -12.86
CA ILE A 261 -8.72 13.78 -11.97
C ILE A 261 -9.76 14.56 -11.17
N ARG A 262 -9.41 15.74 -10.65
CA ARG A 262 -10.38 16.59 -9.95
C ARG A 262 -11.51 17.01 -10.86
N GLU A 263 -11.22 17.37 -12.10
CA GLU A 263 -12.21 17.73 -13.11
C GLU A 263 -13.14 16.56 -13.44
N MET A 264 -12.56 15.39 -13.74
CA MET A 264 -13.33 14.16 -14.05
C MET A 264 -14.25 13.76 -12.90
N MET A 265 -13.79 13.87 -11.67
CA MET A 265 -14.55 13.51 -10.47
C MET A 265 -15.49 14.61 -9.97
N ALA A 266 -15.51 15.77 -10.65
CA ALA A 266 -16.25 16.97 -10.23
C ALA A 266 -15.93 17.40 -8.77
N LEU A 267 -14.65 17.34 -8.39
CA LEU A 267 -14.17 17.72 -7.07
C LEU A 267 -13.64 19.17 -7.10
N PRO A 268 -14.37 20.13 -6.53
CA PRO A 268 -13.95 21.53 -6.55
C PRO A 268 -12.66 21.71 -5.74
N TRP A 269 -11.73 22.49 -6.29
CA TRP A 269 -10.47 22.85 -5.63
C TRP A 269 -10.14 24.30 -5.92
N THR A 270 -10.16 25.15 -4.89
CA THR A 270 -9.94 26.57 -4.99
C THR A 270 -8.51 26.96 -4.60
N ASP A 271 -8.11 28.19 -4.95
CA ASP A 271 -6.83 28.76 -4.47
C ASP A 271 -6.73 28.78 -2.93
N ARG A 272 -7.86 28.91 -2.25
CA ARG A 272 -7.93 28.85 -0.79
C ARG A 272 -7.62 27.44 -0.31
N ASP A 273 -8.18 26.40 -0.94
CA ASP A 273 -7.92 25.01 -0.60
C ASP A 273 -6.45 24.68 -0.82
N GLU A 274 -5.87 25.11 -1.95
CA GLU A 274 -4.46 24.93 -2.24
C GLU A 274 -3.55 25.59 -1.18
N LYS A 275 -3.86 26.82 -0.77
CA LYS A 275 -3.10 27.52 0.28
C LYS A 275 -3.20 26.80 1.63
N LEU A 276 -4.40 26.35 2.00
CA LEU A 276 -4.61 25.61 3.24
C LEU A 276 -3.91 24.24 3.21
N PHE A 277 -3.97 23.55 2.09
CA PHE A 277 -3.31 22.24 1.90
C PHE A 277 -1.78 22.38 2.01
N ARG A 278 -1.19 23.38 1.37
CA ARG A 278 0.25 23.69 1.51
C ARG A 278 0.63 24.07 2.94
N LEU A 279 -0.20 24.86 3.62
CA LEU A 279 0.04 25.21 5.02
C LEU A 279 -0.01 23.97 5.91
N LEU A 280 -1.01 23.13 5.71
CA LEU A 280 -1.11 21.85 6.43
C LEU A 280 0.14 21.00 6.20
N GLY A 281 0.60 20.86 4.95
CA GLY A 281 1.81 20.10 4.63
C GLY A 281 3.07 20.64 5.32
N LYS A 282 3.25 21.97 5.31
CA LYS A 282 4.37 22.64 6.02
C LYS A 282 4.31 22.39 7.53
N THR A 283 3.13 22.52 8.12
CA THR A 283 2.92 22.29 9.56
C THR A 283 3.20 20.82 9.90
N TYR A 284 2.67 19.93 9.09
CA TYR A 284 2.91 18.49 9.22
C TYR A 284 4.41 18.16 9.17
N ASN A 285 5.12 18.67 8.15
CA ASN A 285 6.56 18.48 8.02
C ASN A 285 7.31 18.98 9.26
N LEU A 286 6.96 20.18 9.74
CA LEU A 286 7.58 20.74 10.93
C LEU A 286 7.37 19.84 12.15
N VAL A 287 6.14 19.40 12.40
CA VAL A 287 5.80 18.62 13.58
C VAL A 287 6.37 17.20 13.49
N PHE A 288 6.08 16.48 12.41
CA PHE A 288 6.34 15.04 12.35
C PHE A 288 7.73 14.67 11.80
N HIS A 289 8.37 15.54 11.03
CA HIS A 289 9.69 15.27 10.50
C HIS A 289 10.83 16.01 11.17
N ARG A 290 10.53 17.10 11.90
CA ARG A 290 11.56 17.91 12.56
C ARG A 290 11.48 17.91 14.09
N LEU A 291 10.27 17.99 14.67
CA LEU A 291 10.08 18.14 16.12
C LEU A 291 9.84 16.82 16.82
N LEU A 292 9.13 15.87 16.21
CA LEU A 292 8.86 14.57 16.79
C LEU A 292 9.85 13.51 16.27
N PRO A 293 10.20 12.51 17.09
CA PRO A 293 10.99 11.38 16.62
C PRO A 293 10.23 10.67 15.50
N ARG A 294 10.97 10.17 14.51
CA ARG A 294 10.39 9.42 13.41
C ARG A 294 9.80 8.12 13.93
N LEU A 295 8.48 8.02 13.91
CA LEU A 295 7.77 6.77 14.17
C LEU A 295 7.75 5.95 12.87
N SER A 296 8.33 4.78 12.90
CA SER A 296 8.38 3.85 11.78
C SER A 296 7.42 2.70 12.02
N LEU A 297 6.69 2.27 10.98
CA LEU A 297 5.85 1.07 11.03
C LEU A 297 6.68 -0.22 11.18
N ILE A 298 7.97 -0.18 10.86
CA ILE A 298 8.90 -1.32 10.98
C ILE A 298 9.18 -1.64 12.46
N HIS A 299 8.92 -0.70 13.37
CA HIS A 299 9.20 -0.85 14.80
C HIS A 299 7.93 -1.08 15.64
N ILE A 300 6.78 -1.25 15.00
CA ILE A 300 5.52 -1.64 15.61
C ILE A 300 5.25 -3.11 15.33
#